data_abcf28d8afa6e401133a46d68e2c9400
#
_entry.id   abcf28d8afa6e401133a46d68e2c9400
#
_cell.length_a   1.000
_cell.length_b   1.000
_cell.length_c   1.000
_cell.angle_alpha   90.00
_cell.angle_beta   90.00
_cell.angle_gamma   90.00
#
_symmetry.space_group_name_H-M   'P 1'
#
loop_
_entity.id
_entity.type
_entity.pdbx_description
1 polymer ?
#
loop_
_entity_poly.entity_id
_entity_poly.type
_entity_poly.pdbx_seq_one_letter_code
_entity_poly.pdbx_strand_id
1 'polypeptide(L)'
;MKTSWKKILPIVLTASLVAACGGATAKQQPAPEKKAEAKPAAAQINTDGSNYIPMDKRSGAKSVVYFTRDLSAKGLQKIYEKVNQDITGKVAIKLHTGEKNGPNIIPRPWVKELIEKDIPGATIVETNTYYNGDRYTTEGHRETLKVNGWTFCPVDILDEEGTVMLPVKGGKYFKEMSMGGHITRYDSLVTLTHFKGHTMGGFGGSNKNLAIGMADGRVGKKMIHAGETGSQWGIGKEEFMERMVESTKATVDHFGKHITFINVLRNMSVSCDCEGTAAAPVTTPDIGILASKDILAVDQASVDMVYALHDGKGHDLIERMESRHGLRQLTYMKEMGMGNDLYEIVDLDK
;
A
#
# COMPACT_ATOMS: atom_id res chain seq x y z
N MET A 1 -56.44 39.52 -20.02
CA MET A 1 -57.34 38.45 -20.51
C MET A 1 -56.95 37.21 -19.77
N LYS A 2 -57.50 36.87 -18.59
CA LYS A 2 -58.68 36.04 -18.28
C LYS A 2 -58.74 34.83 -19.21
N THR A 3 -58.47 33.61 -18.65
CA THR A 3 -59.44 32.65 -18.06
C THR A 3 -58.68 31.44 -17.54
N SER A 4 -58.71 31.15 -16.36
CA SER A 4 -59.26 30.23 -15.38
C SER A 4 -60.16 29.11 -15.95
N TRP A 5 -59.80 27.83 -15.63
CA TRP A 5 -60.80 26.78 -15.40
C TRP A 5 -60.37 25.80 -14.34
N LYS A 6 -61.27 25.58 -13.41
CA LYS A 6 -61.24 24.76 -12.19
C LYS A 6 -61.82 23.36 -12.44
N LYS A 7 -61.40 22.41 -11.59
CA LYS A 7 -62.13 21.29 -10.94
C LYS A 7 -62.67 20.17 -11.82
N ILE A 8 -62.48 18.92 -11.39
CA ILE A 8 -63.46 18.11 -10.61
C ILE A 8 -62.79 16.81 -10.15
N LEU A 9 -62.92 16.52 -8.82
CA LEU A 9 -62.77 15.21 -8.20
C LEU A 9 -64.08 14.43 -8.32
N PRO A 10 -64.08 13.10 -8.25
CA PRO A 10 -65.14 12.42 -7.48
C PRO A 10 -64.57 11.51 -6.38
N ILE A 11 -65.18 11.70 -5.24
CA ILE A 11 -65.20 10.84 -4.07
C ILE A 11 -66.11 9.64 -4.40
N VAL A 12 -65.59 8.42 -4.13
CA VAL A 12 -66.47 7.25 -3.99
C VAL A 12 -66.24 6.65 -2.61
N LEU A 13 -67.29 6.76 -1.81
CA LEU A 13 -67.51 6.05 -0.57
C LEU A 13 -68.12 4.68 -0.87
N THR A 14 -67.56 3.60 -0.28
CA THR A 14 -68.35 2.38 0.01
C THR A 14 -67.79 1.66 1.20
N ALA A 15 -68.50 1.77 2.25
CA ALA A 15 -69.14 0.77 3.10
C ALA A 15 -68.29 -0.36 3.68
N SER A 16 -68.25 -0.29 4.99
CA SER A 16 -67.80 -1.31 5.94
C SER A 16 -68.65 -2.58 5.87
N LEU A 17 -68.02 -3.74 5.84
CA LEU A 17 -68.63 -4.97 6.34
C LEU A 17 -67.75 -5.58 7.43
N VAL A 18 -68.28 -5.62 8.64
CA VAL A 18 -67.75 -6.35 9.78
C VAL A 18 -68.16 -7.83 9.62
N ALA A 19 -67.20 -8.75 9.58
CA ALA A 19 -67.46 -10.13 9.87
C ALA A 19 -66.39 -10.61 10.88
N ALA A 20 -66.86 -10.95 12.04
CA ALA A 20 -66.13 -11.59 13.11
C ALA A 20 -65.99 -13.08 12.81
N CYS A 21 -64.90 -13.66 13.17
CA CYS A 21 -64.67 -14.97 13.84
C CYS A 21 -63.44 -15.66 13.35
N GLY A 22 -62.61 -16.13 14.28
CA GLY A 22 -61.73 -17.25 14.13
C GLY A 22 -60.26 -16.94 14.41
N GLY A 23 -59.91 -17.04 15.70
CA GLY A 23 -58.50 -17.02 16.13
C GLY A 23 -57.70 -18.18 15.51
N ALA A 24 -56.66 -17.85 14.82
CA ALA A 24 -55.56 -18.77 14.55
C ALA A 24 -54.28 -18.01 14.93
N THR A 25 -53.67 -18.44 16.02
CA THR A 25 -52.36 -17.99 16.46
C THR A 25 -51.33 -18.42 15.40
N ALA A 26 -50.93 -17.46 14.58
CA ALA A 26 -49.78 -17.65 13.70
C ALA A 26 -48.52 -17.76 14.58
N LYS A 27 -47.97 -18.97 14.65
CA LYS A 27 -46.62 -19.18 15.18
C LYS A 27 -45.64 -18.37 14.31
N GLN A 28 -45.05 -17.34 14.88
CA GLN A 28 -43.90 -16.70 14.30
C GLN A 28 -42.78 -17.74 14.10
N GLN A 29 -42.40 -17.99 12.87
CA GLN A 29 -41.16 -18.70 12.58
C GLN A 29 -39.99 -17.84 13.07
N PRO A 30 -39.02 -18.44 13.80
CA PRO A 30 -37.80 -17.74 14.17
C PRO A 30 -37.06 -17.34 12.89
N ALA A 31 -36.54 -16.09 12.88
CA ALA A 31 -35.66 -15.61 11.83
C ALA A 31 -34.47 -16.58 11.66
N PRO A 32 -33.97 -16.81 10.43
CA PRO A 32 -32.84 -17.69 10.25
C PRO A 32 -31.65 -17.16 11.03
N GLU A 33 -31.14 -17.96 11.95
CA GLU A 33 -29.86 -17.70 12.62
C GLU A 33 -28.80 -17.48 11.53
N LYS A 34 -28.18 -16.31 11.55
CA LYS A 34 -26.96 -16.08 10.79
C LYS A 34 -25.94 -17.11 11.29
N LYS A 35 -25.67 -18.13 10.48
CA LYS A 35 -24.50 -19.00 10.68
C LYS A 35 -23.30 -18.07 10.82
N ALA A 36 -22.68 -18.09 11.99
CA ALA A 36 -21.39 -17.48 12.18
C ALA A 36 -20.46 -18.07 11.10
N GLU A 37 -19.94 -17.21 10.23
CA GLU A 37 -18.89 -17.62 9.30
C GLU A 37 -17.75 -18.17 10.16
N ALA A 38 -17.45 -19.45 9.96
CA ALA A 38 -16.33 -20.10 10.61
C ALA A 38 -15.08 -19.25 10.25
N LYS A 39 -14.36 -18.77 11.27
CA LYS A 39 -13.02 -18.22 11.07
C LYS A 39 -12.26 -19.18 10.16
N PRO A 40 -11.66 -18.72 9.04
CA PRO A 40 -10.83 -19.59 8.24
C PRO A 40 -9.82 -20.27 9.16
N ALA A 41 -9.72 -21.59 9.06
CA ALA A 41 -8.73 -22.36 9.80
C ALA A 41 -7.38 -21.68 9.60
N ALA A 42 -6.66 -21.46 10.69
CA ALA A 42 -5.31 -20.89 10.62
C ALA A 42 -4.53 -21.72 9.59
N ALA A 43 -4.12 -21.07 8.50
CA ALA A 43 -3.32 -21.73 7.49
C ALA A 43 -2.09 -22.30 8.22
N GLN A 44 -1.75 -23.56 7.97
CA GLN A 44 -0.54 -24.14 8.53
C GLN A 44 0.62 -23.28 8.06
N ILE A 45 1.33 -22.69 9.03
CA ILE A 45 2.50 -21.88 8.77
C ILE A 45 3.53 -22.82 8.12
N ASN A 46 4.00 -22.45 6.95
CA ASN A 46 5.13 -23.14 6.37
C ASN A 46 6.40 -22.68 7.10
N THR A 47 6.67 -23.30 8.25
CA THR A 47 7.78 -22.93 9.15
C THR A 47 9.15 -23.33 8.60
N ASP A 48 9.22 -24.05 7.48
CA ASP A 48 10.47 -24.35 6.80
C ASP A 48 10.93 -23.21 5.86
N GLY A 49 10.14 -22.14 5.74
CA GLY A 49 10.50 -20.98 4.92
C GLY A 49 10.64 -21.31 3.45
N SER A 50 9.84 -22.26 2.92
CA SER A 50 9.99 -22.83 1.57
C SER A 50 10.08 -21.78 0.44
N ASN A 51 9.57 -20.58 0.66
CA ASN A 51 9.68 -19.44 -0.26
C ASN A 51 10.79 -18.45 0.12
N TYR A 52 11.40 -18.59 1.29
CA TYR A 52 12.50 -17.76 1.75
C TYR A 52 13.84 -18.37 1.30
N ILE A 53 14.62 -17.58 0.60
CA ILE A 53 15.97 -17.98 0.15
C ILE A 53 16.98 -17.32 1.09
N PRO A 54 17.65 -18.05 1.98
CA PRO A 54 18.63 -17.47 2.88
C PRO A 54 19.84 -16.92 2.11
N MET A 55 20.55 -15.95 2.71
CA MET A 55 21.61 -15.19 2.02
C MET A 55 22.72 -16.08 1.47
N ASP A 56 23.08 -17.16 2.15
CA ASP A 56 24.12 -18.12 1.72
C ASP A 56 23.71 -18.95 0.49
N LYS A 57 22.44 -18.93 0.11
CA LYS A 57 21.92 -19.59 -1.11
C LYS A 57 21.70 -18.62 -2.28
N ARG A 58 21.92 -17.33 -2.07
CA ARG A 58 21.81 -16.32 -3.12
C ARG A 58 23.13 -16.18 -3.88
N SER A 59 23.05 -15.70 -5.12
CA SER A 59 24.22 -15.49 -5.98
C SER A 59 24.05 -14.23 -6.83
N GLY A 60 25.16 -13.61 -7.22
CA GLY A 60 25.20 -12.41 -8.05
C GLY A 60 26.00 -11.28 -7.44
N ALA A 61 25.82 -10.07 -7.96
CA ALA A 61 26.43 -8.87 -7.42
C ALA A 61 25.79 -8.47 -6.07
N LYS A 62 26.56 -7.74 -5.26
CA LYS A 62 26.07 -7.17 -4.00
C LYS A 62 25.73 -5.70 -4.15
N SER A 63 24.63 -5.29 -3.56
CA SER A 63 24.28 -3.88 -3.39
C SER A 63 24.53 -3.41 -1.96
N VAL A 64 24.76 -2.12 -1.78
CA VAL A 64 24.92 -1.53 -0.44
C VAL A 64 23.55 -1.21 0.14
N VAL A 65 23.33 -1.62 1.37
CA VAL A 65 22.17 -1.24 2.19
C VAL A 65 22.67 -0.57 3.46
N TYR A 66 22.33 0.68 3.64
CA TYR A 66 22.60 1.42 4.87
C TYR A 66 21.56 1.08 5.92
N PHE A 67 21.98 1.07 7.19
CA PHE A 67 21.11 0.74 8.31
C PHE A 67 21.41 1.64 9.52
N THR A 68 20.35 2.06 10.22
CA THR A 68 20.44 2.70 11.54
C THR A 68 19.30 2.22 12.45
N ARG A 69 19.57 2.08 13.74
CA ARG A 69 18.56 1.81 14.78
C ARG A 69 17.88 3.06 15.28
N ASP A 70 18.40 4.23 14.90
CA ASP A 70 17.84 5.52 15.30
C ASP A 70 16.49 5.78 14.63
N LEU A 71 15.41 5.39 15.30
CA LEU A 71 14.02 5.62 14.89
C LEU A 71 13.58 7.04 15.29
N SER A 72 14.20 8.03 14.67
CA SER A 72 13.93 9.45 14.87
C SER A 72 14.04 10.23 13.56
N ALA A 73 13.67 11.52 13.58
CA ALA A 73 13.90 12.42 12.45
C ALA A 73 15.38 12.49 12.07
N LYS A 74 16.29 12.48 13.06
CA LYS A 74 17.74 12.49 12.83
C LYS A 74 18.23 11.21 12.18
N GLY A 75 17.71 10.05 12.60
CA GLY A 75 18.03 8.76 11.99
C GLY A 75 17.58 8.73 10.53
N LEU A 76 16.38 9.26 10.23
CA LEU A 76 15.87 9.37 8.87
C LEU A 76 16.73 10.30 8.00
N GLN A 77 17.16 11.45 8.51
CA GLN A 77 18.05 12.36 7.81
C GLN A 77 19.43 11.74 7.56
N LYS A 78 20.03 11.16 8.60
CA LYS A 78 21.34 10.49 8.53
C LYS A 78 21.39 9.41 7.46
N ILE A 79 20.31 8.61 7.34
CA ILE A 79 20.27 7.53 6.35
C ILE A 79 19.97 8.06 4.94
N TYR A 80 19.13 9.10 4.82
CA TYR A 80 18.86 9.76 3.54
C TYR A 80 20.12 10.33 2.90
N GLU A 81 21.01 10.95 3.67
CA GLU A 81 22.30 11.48 3.22
C GLU A 81 23.18 10.43 2.51
N LYS A 82 22.98 9.14 2.80
CA LYS A 82 23.73 8.04 2.19
C LYS A 82 23.24 7.65 0.79
N VAL A 83 22.04 8.08 0.41
CA VAL A 83 21.37 7.63 -0.80
C VAL A 83 20.82 8.76 -1.67
N ASN A 84 21.14 10.01 -1.35
CA ASN A 84 20.58 11.20 -1.99
C ASN A 84 21.41 11.77 -3.18
N GLN A 85 22.54 11.15 -3.55
CA GLN A 85 23.53 11.71 -4.49
C GLN A 85 22.97 12.05 -5.87
N ASP A 86 21.94 11.32 -6.33
CA ASP A 86 21.30 11.54 -7.62
C ASP A 86 19.92 12.21 -7.51
N ILE A 87 19.51 12.61 -6.30
CA ILE A 87 18.23 13.28 -6.07
C ILE A 87 18.39 14.76 -6.34
N THR A 88 17.80 15.23 -7.44
CA THR A 88 17.94 16.59 -7.95
C THR A 88 16.64 17.11 -8.57
N GLY A 89 16.55 18.41 -8.82
CA GLY A 89 15.41 19.02 -9.48
C GLY A 89 14.15 19.04 -8.60
N LYS A 90 13.00 18.89 -9.21
CA LYS A 90 11.70 18.81 -8.49
C LYS A 90 11.52 17.43 -7.90
N VAL A 91 11.56 17.34 -6.58
CA VAL A 91 11.56 16.07 -5.85
C VAL A 91 10.16 15.69 -5.36
N ALA A 92 9.73 14.48 -5.72
CA ALA A 92 8.58 13.82 -5.12
C ALA A 92 9.02 12.94 -3.95
N ILE A 93 8.23 12.89 -2.88
CA ILE A 93 8.36 11.91 -1.80
C ILE A 93 7.14 11.00 -1.80
N LYS A 94 7.32 9.73 -2.18
CA LYS A 94 6.24 8.74 -2.11
C LYS A 94 6.25 8.06 -0.76
N LEU A 95 5.21 8.31 -0.01
CA LEU A 95 4.92 7.61 1.23
C LEU A 95 3.43 7.27 1.32
N HIS A 96 3.05 6.40 2.24
CA HIS A 96 1.65 6.12 2.53
C HIS A 96 1.15 7.10 3.59
N THR A 97 0.23 7.99 3.22
CA THR A 97 -0.32 9.02 4.12
C THR A 97 -1.35 8.49 5.10
N GLY A 98 -1.79 7.25 4.94
CA GLY A 98 -2.73 6.53 5.81
C GLY A 98 -4.19 6.79 5.51
N GLU A 99 -5.06 5.90 5.99
CA GLU A 99 -6.48 6.17 6.14
C GLU A 99 -6.70 7.13 7.32
N LYS A 100 -7.89 7.73 7.43
CA LYS A 100 -8.21 8.65 8.55
C LYS A 100 -7.87 8.03 9.90
N ASN A 101 -7.06 8.74 10.68
CA ASN A 101 -6.63 8.33 12.02
C ASN A 101 -5.88 6.99 12.07
N GLY A 102 -5.31 6.51 10.97
CA GLY A 102 -4.49 5.30 10.93
C GLY A 102 -3.29 5.41 11.89
N PRO A 103 -3.07 4.43 12.80
CA PRO A 103 -2.17 4.61 13.95
C PRO A 103 -0.68 4.44 13.62
N ASN A 104 -0.35 3.70 12.56
CA ASN A 104 1.00 3.15 12.37
C ASN A 104 1.87 3.90 11.34
N ILE A 105 1.32 4.90 10.64
CA ILE A 105 2.03 5.65 9.59
C ILE A 105 3.32 6.29 10.11
N ILE A 106 4.23 6.59 9.20
CA ILE A 106 5.49 7.29 9.52
C ILE A 106 5.18 8.62 10.23
N PRO A 107 5.87 8.93 11.34
CA PRO A 107 5.62 10.15 12.09
C PRO A 107 5.80 11.41 11.25
N ARG A 108 4.74 12.24 11.16
CA ARG A 108 4.77 13.50 10.40
C ARG A 108 5.94 14.42 10.76
N PRO A 109 6.32 14.57 12.04
CA PRO A 109 7.50 15.39 12.38
C PRO A 109 8.79 14.93 11.70
N TRP A 110 9.00 13.62 11.50
CA TRP A 110 10.21 13.12 10.83
C TRP A 110 10.24 13.53 9.36
N VAL A 111 9.10 13.39 8.68
CA VAL A 111 8.97 13.76 7.27
C VAL A 111 9.07 15.28 7.11
N LYS A 112 8.47 16.04 8.03
CA LYS A 112 8.58 17.51 8.05
C LYS A 112 10.04 17.95 8.17
N GLU A 113 10.78 17.42 9.14
CA GLU A 113 12.18 17.77 9.31
C GLU A 113 13.05 17.37 8.12
N LEU A 114 12.82 16.19 7.53
CA LEU A 114 13.51 15.76 6.32
C LEU A 114 13.28 16.76 5.16
N ILE A 115 12.03 17.18 4.95
CA ILE A 115 11.71 18.14 3.89
C ILE A 115 12.34 19.49 4.17
N GLU A 116 12.20 20.02 5.39
CA GLU A 116 12.68 21.37 5.72
C GLU A 116 14.19 21.49 5.67
N LYS A 117 14.93 20.44 6.05
CA LYS A 117 16.39 20.47 6.18
C LYS A 117 17.14 19.92 4.98
N ASP A 118 16.65 18.80 4.41
CA ASP A 118 17.43 18.02 3.44
C ASP A 118 16.85 18.06 2.03
N ILE A 119 15.53 18.29 1.88
CA ILE A 119 14.86 18.31 0.58
C ILE A 119 13.88 19.50 0.50
N PRO A 120 14.35 20.74 0.68
CA PRO A 120 13.46 21.90 0.68
C PRO A 120 12.68 22.02 -0.63
N GLY A 121 11.37 22.22 -0.51
CA GLY A 121 10.47 22.30 -1.65
C GLY A 121 9.98 20.97 -2.20
N ALA A 122 10.34 19.83 -1.58
CA ALA A 122 9.78 18.54 -1.97
C ALA A 122 8.27 18.48 -1.75
N THR A 123 7.62 17.68 -2.58
CA THR A 123 6.17 17.43 -2.55
C THR A 123 5.90 15.99 -2.19
N ILE A 124 5.03 15.74 -1.23
CA ILE A 124 4.51 14.39 -0.97
C ILE A 124 3.58 14.00 -2.12
N VAL A 125 3.70 12.78 -2.63
CA VAL A 125 2.88 12.28 -3.73
C VAL A 125 2.10 11.02 -3.35
N GLU A 126 0.83 10.98 -3.76
CA GLU A 126 -0.09 9.84 -3.58
C GLU A 126 -0.97 9.70 -4.81
N THR A 127 -1.74 8.62 -4.89
CA THR A 127 -2.85 8.45 -5.84
C THR A 127 -4.12 8.01 -5.13
N ASN A 128 -5.28 8.29 -5.73
CA ASN A 128 -6.57 7.87 -5.18
C ASN A 128 -6.65 6.33 -5.04
N THR A 129 -7.47 5.84 -4.11
CA THR A 129 -7.63 4.40 -3.88
C THR A 129 -8.50 3.73 -4.94
N TYR A 130 -8.30 2.43 -5.12
CA TYR A 130 -9.14 1.59 -5.97
C TYR A 130 -10.42 1.15 -5.26
N TYR A 131 -10.33 0.92 -3.95
CA TYR A 131 -11.48 0.59 -3.10
C TYR A 131 -12.26 1.85 -2.74
N ASN A 132 -13.57 1.68 -2.54
CA ASN A 132 -14.44 2.75 -2.10
C ASN A 132 -14.18 3.05 -0.60
N GLY A 133 -13.75 4.26 -0.32
CA GLY A 133 -13.37 4.75 1.01
C GLY A 133 -13.08 6.24 0.98
N ASP A 134 -12.57 6.78 2.09
CA ASP A 134 -12.31 8.22 2.22
C ASP A 134 -11.34 8.78 1.16
N ARG A 135 -10.39 7.97 0.71
CA ARG A 135 -9.41 8.36 -0.32
C ARG A 135 -9.79 7.93 -1.73
N TYR A 136 -11.07 7.52 -1.94
CA TYR A 136 -11.54 7.12 -3.27
C TYR A 136 -11.64 8.31 -4.22
N THR A 137 -12.13 9.46 -3.76
CA THR A 137 -12.17 10.70 -4.54
C THR A 137 -11.06 11.64 -4.11
N THR A 138 -10.60 12.50 -5.00
CA THR A 138 -9.57 13.51 -4.70
C THR A 138 -9.98 14.42 -3.56
N GLU A 139 -11.25 14.83 -3.49
CA GLU A 139 -11.78 15.66 -2.41
C GLU A 139 -11.70 14.94 -1.05
N GLY A 140 -12.21 13.69 -0.97
CA GLY A 140 -12.12 12.88 0.25
C GLY A 140 -10.68 12.56 0.65
N HIS A 141 -9.81 12.34 -0.34
CA HIS A 141 -8.38 12.13 -0.10
C HIS A 141 -7.72 13.38 0.51
N ARG A 142 -7.99 14.57 -0.02
CA ARG A 142 -7.49 15.85 0.54
C ARG A 142 -7.98 16.08 1.96
N GLU A 143 -9.23 15.72 2.26
CA GLU A 143 -9.75 15.78 3.63
C GLU A 143 -9.02 14.79 4.57
N THR A 144 -8.77 13.58 4.09
CA THR A 144 -7.99 12.58 4.84
C THR A 144 -6.58 13.07 5.16
N LEU A 145 -5.92 13.72 4.19
CA LEU A 145 -4.60 14.33 4.40
C LEU A 145 -4.62 15.39 5.52
N LYS A 146 -5.64 16.23 5.57
CA LYS A 146 -5.80 17.24 6.64
C LYS A 146 -6.00 16.57 8.00
N VAL A 147 -6.91 15.59 8.09
CA VAL A 147 -7.18 14.84 9.33
C VAL A 147 -5.91 14.18 9.86
N ASN A 148 -5.11 13.59 8.96
CA ASN A 148 -3.86 12.94 9.32
C ASN A 148 -2.69 13.92 9.54
N GLY A 149 -2.88 15.23 9.34
CA GLY A 149 -1.87 16.27 9.61
C GLY A 149 -0.79 16.42 8.53
N TRP A 150 -1.04 15.98 7.29
CA TRP A 150 -0.16 16.19 6.14
C TRP A 150 -0.39 17.57 5.50
N THR A 151 -0.14 18.63 6.28
CA THR A 151 -0.43 20.03 5.89
C THR A 151 0.79 20.95 5.93
N PHE A 152 1.95 20.39 6.25
CA PHE A 152 3.21 21.14 6.41
C PHE A 152 4.00 21.28 5.10
N CYS A 153 3.60 20.61 4.04
CA CYS A 153 4.18 20.72 2.71
C CYS A 153 3.10 20.50 1.65
N PRO A 154 3.36 20.79 0.36
CA PRO A 154 2.46 20.40 -0.72
C PRO A 154 2.28 18.88 -0.76
N VAL A 155 1.03 18.43 -1.00
CA VAL A 155 0.70 17.04 -1.31
C VAL A 155 -0.02 17.01 -2.65
N ASP A 156 0.55 16.27 -3.60
CA ASP A 156 0.03 16.10 -4.96
C ASP A 156 -0.65 14.72 -5.10
N ILE A 157 -1.90 14.72 -5.49
CA ILE A 157 -2.65 13.50 -5.82
C ILE A 157 -2.46 13.30 -7.33
N LEU A 158 -1.50 12.45 -7.68
CA LEU A 158 -0.94 12.35 -9.03
C LEU A 158 -1.97 12.06 -10.13
N ASP A 159 -3.09 11.45 -9.78
CA ASP A 159 -4.15 11.04 -10.71
C ASP A 159 -5.38 11.97 -10.71
N GLU A 160 -5.29 13.15 -10.05
CA GLU A 160 -6.41 14.07 -9.96
C GLU A 160 -6.79 14.74 -11.30
N GLU A 161 -5.83 14.97 -12.18
CA GLU A 161 -6.01 15.58 -13.50
C GLU A 161 -5.89 14.55 -14.64
N GLY A 162 -5.76 13.25 -14.32
CA GLY A 162 -5.68 12.19 -15.32
C GLY A 162 -4.50 11.24 -15.13
N THR A 163 -4.21 10.50 -16.18
CA THR A 163 -3.26 9.39 -16.14
C THR A 163 -2.22 9.48 -17.24
N VAL A 164 -1.13 8.76 -17.11
CA VAL A 164 -0.13 8.55 -18.15
C VAL A 164 0.22 7.06 -18.23
N MET A 165 0.40 6.55 -19.46
CA MET A 165 0.90 5.20 -19.67
C MET A 165 2.42 5.21 -19.68
N LEU A 166 3.03 4.47 -18.76
CA LEU A 166 4.48 4.28 -18.73
C LEU A 166 4.85 2.86 -19.19
N PRO A 167 5.91 2.70 -20.00
CA PRO A 167 6.30 1.41 -20.54
C PRO A 167 6.80 0.47 -19.44
N VAL A 168 6.48 -0.82 -19.56
CA VAL A 168 6.99 -1.92 -18.72
C VAL A 168 7.89 -2.80 -19.58
N LYS A 169 9.20 -2.57 -19.49
CA LYS A 169 10.18 -3.35 -20.26
C LYS A 169 10.29 -4.79 -19.74
N GLY A 170 10.02 -5.75 -20.60
CA GLY A 170 10.10 -7.17 -20.26
C GLY A 170 8.94 -7.69 -19.43
N GLY A 171 7.86 -6.92 -19.28
CA GLY A 171 6.67 -7.34 -18.54
C GLY A 171 5.97 -8.55 -19.16
N LYS A 172 5.55 -9.48 -18.32
CA LYS A 172 4.75 -10.67 -18.65
C LYS A 172 3.28 -10.32 -18.83
N TYR A 173 2.77 -9.44 -17.96
CA TYR A 173 1.36 -9.05 -17.90
C TYR A 173 1.11 -7.70 -18.55
N PHE A 174 2.06 -6.78 -18.46
CA PHE A 174 1.90 -5.41 -18.92
C PHE A 174 2.99 -5.01 -19.93
N LYS A 175 2.57 -4.38 -21.02
CA LYS A 175 3.48 -3.63 -21.90
C LYS A 175 3.65 -2.19 -21.42
N GLU A 176 2.59 -1.65 -20.85
CA GLU A 176 2.50 -0.31 -20.28
C GLU A 176 1.63 -0.37 -19.04
N MET A 177 1.91 0.53 -18.08
CA MET A 177 1.19 0.64 -16.83
C MET A 177 0.58 2.03 -16.69
N SER A 178 -0.71 2.09 -16.30
CA SER A 178 -1.40 3.35 -16.07
C SER A 178 -0.99 3.93 -14.71
N MET A 179 -0.37 5.11 -14.75
CA MET A 179 0.13 5.84 -13.59
C MET A 179 -0.62 7.15 -13.40
N GLY A 180 -0.53 7.74 -12.20
CA GLY A 180 -1.01 9.10 -11.98
C GLY A 180 -0.29 10.08 -12.92
N GLY A 181 -1.05 10.91 -13.66
CA GLY A 181 -0.52 11.74 -14.75
C GLY A 181 0.57 12.73 -14.30
N HIS A 182 0.50 13.19 -13.06
CA HIS A 182 1.46 14.15 -12.54
C HIS A 182 2.86 13.57 -12.26
N ILE A 183 3.06 12.25 -12.35
CA ILE A 183 4.39 11.62 -12.18
C ILE A 183 5.44 12.27 -13.08
N THR A 184 5.04 12.70 -14.29
CA THR A 184 5.92 13.35 -15.27
C THR A 184 6.35 14.77 -14.90
N ARG A 185 5.81 15.34 -13.83
CA ARG A 185 6.13 16.69 -13.34
C ARG A 185 7.35 16.70 -12.39
N TYR A 186 7.90 15.54 -12.06
CA TYR A 186 8.97 15.37 -11.09
C TYR A 186 10.24 14.85 -11.74
N ASP A 187 11.38 15.36 -11.30
CA ASP A 187 12.71 14.96 -11.77
C ASP A 187 13.28 13.82 -10.93
N SER A 188 12.92 13.74 -9.66
CA SER A 188 13.42 12.73 -8.73
C SER A 188 12.35 12.21 -7.79
N LEU A 189 12.55 10.97 -7.31
CA LEU A 189 11.64 10.30 -6.39
C LEU A 189 12.37 9.73 -5.16
N VAL A 190 11.94 10.14 -3.98
CA VAL A 190 12.31 9.50 -2.70
C VAL A 190 11.18 8.58 -2.29
N THR A 191 11.42 7.26 -2.30
CA THR A 191 10.46 6.26 -1.83
C THR A 191 10.66 6.07 -0.34
N LEU A 192 9.77 6.63 0.47
CA LEU A 192 9.80 6.53 1.92
C LEU A 192 8.69 5.59 2.39
N THR A 193 9.07 4.41 2.83
CA THR A 193 8.14 3.31 3.07
C THR A 193 8.04 2.96 4.56
N HIS A 194 6.84 2.95 5.10
CA HIS A 194 6.54 2.20 6.32
C HIS A 194 6.50 0.72 5.97
N PHE A 195 7.47 -0.05 6.45
CA PHE A 195 7.52 -1.50 6.24
C PHE A 195 6.57 -2.23 7.20
N LYS A 196 5.74 -3.13 6.69
CA LYS A 196 4.69 -3.83 7.46
C LYS A 196 4.13 -5.02 6.69
N GLY A 197 3.20 -5.75 7.31
CA GLY A 197 2.38 -6.76 6.62
C GLY A 197 1.43 -6.16 5.59
N HIS A 198 0.85 -7.04 4.79
CA HIS A 198 -0.20 -6.66 3.84
C HIS A 198 -1.14 -7.83 3.57
N THR A 199 -2.45 -7.58 3.55
CA THR A 199 -3.50 -8.59 3.45
C THR A 199 -3.39 -9.45 2.19
N MET A 200 -3.10 -8.84 1.03
CA MET A 200 -2.93 -9.55 -0.24
C MET A 200 -1.45 -9.79 -0.57
N GLY A 201 -0.58 -8.83 -0.29
CA GLY A 201 0.82 -8.81 -0.73
C GLY A 201 1.80 -9.49 0.21
N GLY A 202 1.34 -10.00 1.35
CA GLY A 202 2.21 -10.56 2.39
C GLY A 202 2.94 -9.48 3.18
N PHE A 203 3.72 -8.64 2.52
CA PHE A 203 4.35 -7.46 3.10
C PHE A 203 4.24 -6.24 2.18
N GLY A 204 4.43 -5.07 2.76
CA GLY A 204 4.51 -3.79 2.08
C GLY A 204 5.86 -3.15 2.30
N GLY A 205 6.80 -3.38 1.39
CA GLY A 205 8.07 -2.70 1.26
C GLY A 205 8.03 -1.59 0.20
N SER A 206 9.20 -1.16 -0.26
CA SER A 206 9.35 -0.15 -1.33
C SER A 206 8.67 -0.57 -2.62
N ASN A 207 8.76 -1.87 -3.00
CA ASN A 207 8.05 -2.40 -4.16
C ASN A 207 6.54 -2.12 -4.06
N LYS A 208 5.88 -2.57 -3.00
CA LYS A 208 4.44 -2.38 -2.84
C LYS A 208 4.04 -0.90 -2.74
N ASN A 209 4.87 -0.08 -2.07
CA ASN A 209 4.61 1.36 -1.93
C ASN A 209 4.54 2.04 -3.31
N LEU A 210 5.45 1.71 -4.21
CA LEU A 210 5.44 2.21 -5.59
C LEU A 210 4.35 1.55 -6.44
N ALA A 211 4.25 0.23 -6.42
CA ALA A 211 3.31 -0.54 -7.25
C ALA A 211 1.89 0.00 -7.18
N ILE A 212 1.42 0.19 -5.94
CA ILE A 212 0.05 0.63 -5.68
C ILE A 212 -0.03 2.16 -5.60
N GLY A 213 0.98 2.79 -5.00
CA GLY A 213 0.92 4.21 -4.67
C GLY A 213 1.25 5.16 -5.82
N MET A 214 1.77 4.66 -6.95
CA MET A 214 2.02 5.46 -8.17
C MET A 214 1.03 5.13 -9.29
N ALA A 215 0.44 3.92 -9.29
CA ALA A 215 -0.63 3.54 -10.20
C ALA A 215 -1.90 4.37 -9.93
N ASP A 216 -2.56 4.84 -10.97
CA ASP A 216 -3.81 5.59 -10.80
C ASP A 216 -4.93 4.75 -10.17
N GLY A 217 -5.87 5.43 -9.52
CA GLY A 217 -6.90 4.80 -8.71
C GLY A 217 -7.96 4.03 -9.51
N ARG A 218 -8.07 4.23 -10.82
CA ARG A 218 -9.16 3.65 -11.62
C ARG A 218 -8.69 2.57 -12.58
N VAL A 219 -7.66 2.85 -13.37
CA VAL A 219 -7.16 1.94 -14.39
C VAL A 219 -5.96 1.16 -13.85
N GLY A 220 -4.90 1.84 -13.42
CA GLY A 220 -3.66 1.19 -13.01
C GLY A 220 -3.83 0.22 -11.84
N LYS A 221 -4.51 0.64 -10.77
CA LYS A 221 -4.77 -0.27 -9.64
C LYS A 221 -5.70 -1.42 -10.04
N LYS A 222 -6.65 -1.21 -10.96
CA LYS A 222 -7.47 -2.29 -11.51
C LYS A 222 -6.63 -3.30 -12.28
N MET A 223 -5.66 -2.86 -13.08
CA MET A 223 -4.74 -3.74 -13.82
C MET A 223 -4.01 -4.69 -12.86
N ILE A 224 -3.63 -4.22 -11.67
CA ILE A 224 -2.92 -5.03 -10.68
C ILE A 224 -3.86 -6.01 -9.96
N HIS A 225 -5.08 -5.60 -9.59
CA HIS A 225 -5.93 -6.34 -8.66
C HIS A 225 -7.01 -7.20 -9.33
N ALA A 226 -7.60 -6.75 -10.43
CA ALA A 226 -8.79 -7.39 -10.99
C ALA A 226 -8.46 -8.40 -12.09
N GLY A 227 -7.41 -8.16 -12.86
CA GLY A 227 -7.10 -8.97 -14.03
C GLY A 227 -8.28 -9.03 -15.02
N GLU A 228 -8.45 -10.19 -15.65
CA GLU A 228 -9.52 -10.45 -16.62
C GLU A 228 -10.77 -11.06 -15.99
N THR A 229 -10.74 -11.37 -14.69
CA THR A 229 -11.81 -12.13 -14.02
C THR A 229 -13.10 -11.35 -13.80
N GLY A 230 -13.08 -10.02 -13.98
CA GLY A 230 -14.20 -9.13 -13.68
C GLY A 230 -14.45 -8.91 -12.17
N SER A 231 -13.80 -9.67 -11.28
CA SER A 231 -13.81 -9.44 -9.84
C SER A 231 -12.86 -8.31 -9.48
N GLN A 232 -13.28 -7.39 -8.59
CA GLN A 232 -12.43 -6.28 -8.13
C GLN A 232 -11.09 -6.77 -7.54
N TRP A 233 -11.09 -7.93 -6.90
CA TRP A 233 -9.94 -8.54 -6.22
C TRP A 233 -9.67 -9.95 -6.78
N GLY A 234 -9.74 -10.09 -8.11
CA GLY A 234 -9.68 -11.37 -8.79
C GLY A 234 -8.29 -12.00 -8.87
N ILE A 235 -7.26 -11.19 -8.71
CA ILE A 235 -5.87 -11.64 -8.77
C ILE A 235 -5.33 -11.86 -7.35
N GLY A 236 -4.63 -12.95 -7.14
CA GLY A 236 -4.01 -13.26 -5.86
C GLY A 236 -2.70 -14.02 -6.01
N LYS A 237 -2.06 -14.30 -4.87
CA LYS A 237 -0.80 -15.06 -4.78
C LYS A 237 0.29 -14.51 -5.70
N GLU A 238 1.05 -15.37 -6.35
CA GLU A 238 2.21 -15.01 -7.17
C GLU A 238 1.86 -14.04 -8.29
N GLU A 239 0.73 -14.22 -8.97
CA GLU A 239 0.34 -13.32 -10.06
C GLU A 239 0.15 -11.88 -9.56
N PHE A 240 -0.45 -11.69 -8.38
CA PHE A 240 -0.58 -10.37 -7.78
C PHE A 240 0.79 -9.75 -7.47
N MET A 241 1.73 -10.56 -6.93
CA MET A 241 3.10 -10.11 -6.67
C MET A 241 3.83 -9.70 -7.95
N GLU A 242 3.73 -10.51 -8.99
CA GLU A 242 4.34 -10.26 -10.29
C GLU A 242 3.79 -8.99 -10.94
N ARG A 243 2.47 -8.80 -10.92
CA ARG A 243 1.82 -7.57 -11.43
C ARG A 243 2.24 -6.33 -10.65
N MET A 244 2.40 -6.42 -9.32
CA MET A 244 2.93 -5.32 -8.52
C MET A 244 4.36 -4.97 -8.94
N VAL A 245 5.23 -5.95 -9.15
CA VAL A 245 6.61 -5.73 -9.59
C VAL A 245 6.66 -5.04 -10.95
N GLU A 246 5.82 -5.46 -11.89
CA GLU A 246 5.75 -4.82 -13.21
C GLU A 246 5.26 -3.36 -13.13
N SER A 247 4.30 -3.08 -12.26
CA SER A 247 3.87 -1.70 -11.98
C SER A 247 5.01 -0.86 -11.39
N THR A 248 5.74 -1.41 -10.43
CA THR A 248 6.91 -0.74 -9.83
C THR A 248 7.99 -0.48 -10.88
N LYS A 249 8.23 -1.44 -11.77
CA LYS A 249 9.24 -1.31 -12.82
C LYS A 249 8.99 -0.11 -13.73
N ALA A 250 7.72 0.17 -14.08
CA ALA A 250 7.39 1.35 -14.85
C ALA A 250 7.83 2.65 -14.16
N THR A 251 7.66 2.74 -12.83
CA THR A 251 8.10 3.89 -12.04
C THR A 251 9.63 3.94 -11.93
N VAL A 252 10.28 2.84 -11.62
CA VAL A 252 11.75 2.77 -11.47
C VAL A 252 12.45 3.10 -12.79
N ASP A 253 11.98 2.55 -13.90
CA ASP A 253 12.53 2.83 -15.23
C ASP A 253 12.31 4.30 -15.64
N HIS A 254 11.20 4.92 -15.22
CA HIS A 254 10.89 6.33 -15.50
C HIS A 254 11.89 7.28 -14.82
N PHE A 255 12.17 7.08 -13.54
CA PHE A 255 13.11 7.94 -12.79
C PHE A 255 14.58 7.56 -12.99
N GLY A 256 14.86 6.32 -13.44
CA GLY A 256 16.22 5.83 -13.68
C GLY A 256 17.08 5.92 -12.40
N LYS A 257 18.21 6.67 -12.47
CA LYS A 257 19.08 6.86 -11.30
C LYS A 257 18.55 7.87 -10.28
N HIS A 258 17.56 8.68 -10.63
CA HIS A 258 16.99 9.73 -9.79
C HIS A 258 15.92 9.22 -8.83
N ILE A 259 16.08 8.00 -8.33
CA ILE A 259 15.21 7.38 -7.34
C ILE A 259 16.02 6.77 -6.22
N THR A 260 15.48 6.81 -5.00
CA THR A 260 16.07 6.16 -3.82
C THR A 260 15.00 5.55 -2.94
N PHE A 261 15.37 4.56 -2.13
CA PHE A 261 14.45 3.72 -1.39
C PHE A 261 14.84 3.69 0.09
N ILE A 262 13.86 3.98 0.95
CA ILE A 262 14.01 3.99 2.41
C ILE A 262 12.86 3.19 3.01
N ASN A 263 13.18 2.16 3.80
CA ASN A 263 12.21 1.35 4.54
C ASN A 263 12.35 1.63 6.05
N VAL A 264 11.26 2.03 6.67
CA VAL A 264 11.15 2.30 8.10
C VAL A 264 10.47 1.10 8.77
N LEU A 265 11.24 0.30 9.50
CA LEU A 265 10.81 -0.92 10.18
C LEU A 265 10.43 -0.59 11.64
N ARG A 266 9.31 0.08 11.82
CA ARG A 266 8.71 0.43 13.11
C ARG A 266 7.19 0.24 13.06
N ASN A 267 6.58 -0.06 14.20
CA ASN A 267 5.13 -0.32 14.29
C ASN A 267 4.64 -1.31 13.22
N MET A 268 5.41 -2.35 12.98
CA MET A 268 5.14 -3.34 11.94
C MET A 268 3.97 -4.25 12.33
N SER A 269 2.76 -3.86 11.96
CA SER A 269 1.58 -4.72 12.04
C SER A 269 1.56 -5.72 10.87
N VAL A 270 0.85 -6.83 11.03
CA VAL A 270 0.49 -7.74 9.92
C VAL A 270 -0.50 -7.10 8.96
N SER A 271 -1.17 -6.03 9.38
CA SER A 271 -2.07 -5.22 8.57
C SER A 271 -1.34 -4.13 7.80
N CYS A 272 -1.97 -3.70 6.71
CA CYS A 272 -1.53 -2.52 5.95
C CYS A 272 -2.09 -1.23 6.59
N ASP A 273 -1.41 -0.11 6.41
CA ASP A 273 -1.94 1.21 6.78
C ASP A 273 -3.25 1.57 6.06
N CYS A 274 -3.58 0.85 4.97
CA CYS A 274 -4.86 0.96 4.28
C CYS A 274 -6.05 0.33 5.05
N GLU A 275 -5.80 -0.38 6.13
CA GLU A 275 -6.83 -0.86 7.06
C GLU A 275 -7.19 0.20 8.13
N GLY A 276 -6.43 1.30 8.19
CA GLY A 276 -6.69 2.45 9.06
C GLY A 276 -6.79 2.05 10.53
N THR A 277 -7.86 2.45 11.18
CA THR A 277 -8.13 2.14 12.60
C THR A 277 -8.50 0.67 12.85
N ALA A 278 -8.78 -0.11 11.79
CA ALA A 278 -9.03 -1.55 11.88
C ALA A 278 -7.75 -2.40 11.79
N ALA A 279 -6.58 -1.76 11.65
CA ALA A 279 -5.30 -2.47 11.60
C ALA A 279 -5.09 -3.35 12.83
N ALA A 280 -4.61 -4.57 12.61
CA ALA A 280 -4.26 -5.49 13.68
C ALA A 280 -3.20 -4.89 14.62
N PRO A 281 -3.16 -5.30 15.89
CA PRO A 281 -2.13 -4.85 16.82
C PRO A 281 -0.71 -5.09 16.29
N VAL A 282 0.22 -4.24 16.69
CA VAL A 282 1.63 -4.40 16.39
C VAL A 282 2.21 -5.44 17.35
N THR A 283 2.70 -6.55 16.81
CA THR A 283 3.34 -7.64 17.57
C THR A 283 4.83 -7.77 17.25
N THR A 284 5.25 -7.31 16.08
CA THR A 284 6.65 -7.34 15.64
C THR A 284 7.42 -6.15 16.22
N PRO A 285 8.58 -6.38 16.89
CA PRO A 285 9.38 -5.28 17.45
C PRO A 285 9.91 -4.34 16.36
N ASP A 286 10.14 -3.09 16.75
CA ASP A 286 10.82 -2.12 15.92
C ASP A 286 12.27 -2.56 15.66
N ILE A 287 12.77 -2.33 14.44
CA ILE A 287 14.13 -2.76 14.04
C ILE A 287 15.03 -1.56 13.72
N GLY A 288 14.54 -0.62 12.90
CA GLY A 288 15.34 0.51 12.46
C GLY A 288 14.91 1.04 11.08
N ILE A 289 15.82 1.75 10.43
CA ILE A 289 15.62 2.32 9.10
C ILE A 289 16.69 1.77 8.16
N LEU A 290 16.29 1.31 6.98
CA LEU A 290 17.18 0.87 5.91
C LEU A 290 17.05 1.78 4.70
N ALA A 291 18.15 1.98 3.97
CA ALA A 291 18.12 2.70 2.69
C ALA A 291 19.08 2.10 1.67
N SER A 292 18.70 2.15 0.41
CA SER A 292 19.55 1.73 -0.72
C SER A 292 19.16 2.49 -2.00
N LYS A 293 20.06 2.50 -2.96
CA LYS A 293 19.76 2.86 -4.36
C LYS A 293 19.18 1.68 -5.15
N ASP A 294 19.11 0.51 -4.55
CA ASP A 294 18.62 -0.74 -5.12
C ASP A 294 17.35 -1.18 -4.38
N ILE A 295 16.23 -1.20 -5.10
CA ILE A 295 14.91 -1.50 -4.53
C ILE A 295 14.81 -2.95 -4.03
N LEU A 296 15.40 -3.90 -4.77
CA LEU A 296 15.39 -5.30 -4.36
C LEU A 296 16.23 -5.49 -3.10
N ALA A 297 17.41 -4.89 -3.06
CA ALA A 297 18.30 -5.02 -1.91
C ALA A 297 17.68 -4.48 -0.61
N VAL A 298 17.01 -3.31 -0.66
CA VAL A 298 16.39 -2.74 0.55
C VAL A 298 15.19 -3.57 1.01
N ASP A 299 14.35 -4.05 0.10
CA ASP A 299 13.20 -4.88 0.46
C ASP A 299 13.66 -6.27 0.96
N GLN A 300 14.67 -6.86 0.31
CA GLN A 300 15.26 -8.13 0.73
C GLN A 300 15.89 -8.01 2.13
N ALA A 301 16.68 -6.97 2.37
CA ALA A 301 17.30 -6.74 3.68
C ALA A 301 16.24 -6.52 4.77
N SER A 302 15.16 -5.82 4.46
CA SER A 302 14.03 -5.61 5.38
C SER A 302 13.37 -6.93 5.77
N VAL A 303 13.10 -7.79 4.79
CA VAL A 303 12.55 -9.14 5.02
C VAL A 303 13.53 -9.97 5.86
N ASP A 304 14.81 -10.02 5.48
CA ASP A 304 15.84 -10.79 6.19
C ASP A 304 15.97 -10.37 7.66
N MET A 305 15.84 -9.07 7.97
CA MET A 305 15.84 -8.57 9.35
C MET A 305 14.64 -9.05 10.16
N VAL A 306 13.48 -9.19 9.54
CA VAL A 306 12.30 -9.78 10.20
C VAL A 306 12.52 -11.28 10.47
N TYR A 307 13.06 -12.02 9.49
CA TYR A 307 13.40 -13.44 9.66
C TYR A 307 14.50 -13.67 10.71
N ALA A 308 15.39 -12.71 10.92
CA ALA A 308 16.44 -12.79 11.94
C ALA A 308 15.96 -12.48 13.37
N LEU A 309 14.71 -12.08 13.57
CA LEU A 309 14.17 -11.86 14.91
C LEU A 309 14.09 -13.17 15.69
N HIS A 310 14.58 -13.12 16.94
CA HIS A 310 14.64 -14.27 17.83
C HIS A 310 13.34 -14.41 18.65
N ASP A 311 13.20 -15.53 19.34
CA ASP A 311 12.13 -15.81 20.29
C ASP A 311 10.71 -15.70 19.69
N GLY A 312 10.56 -16.02 18.41
CA GLY A 312 9.27 -15.96 17.71
C GLY A 312 8.71 -14.57 17.47
N LYS A 313 9.48 -13.51 17.74
CA LYS A 313 9.01 -12.12 17.67
C LYS A 313 8.63 -11.66 16.25
N GLY A 314 9.14 -12.32 15.22
CA GLY A 314 8.78 -12.08 13.82
C GLY A 314 7.66 -12.96 13.28
N HIS A 315 7.18 -13.93 14.08
CA HIS A 315 6.31 -15.03 13.66
C HIS A 315 5.09 -14.57 12.86
N ASP A 316 4.30 -13.64 13.39
CA ASP A 316 3.04 -13.23 12.76
C ASP A 316 3.28 -12.55 11.41
N LEU A 317 4.36 -11.77 11.31
CA LEU A 317 4.71 -11.08 10.07
C LEU A 317 5.30 -12.05 9.04
N ILE A 318 6.11 -13.01 9.47
CA ILE A 318 6.63 -14.09 8.62
C ILE A 318 5.47 -14.94 8.09
N GLU A 319 4.55 -15.36 8.95
CA GLU A 319 3.33 -16.08 8.54
C GLU A 319 2.54 -15.31 7.48
N ARG A 320 2.36 -14.00 7.69
CA ARG A 320 1.68 -13.14 6.73
C ARG A 320 2.42 -13.10 5.38
N MET A 321 3.75 -13.00 5.38
CA MET A 321 4.56 -13.00 4.16
C MET A 321 4.41 -14.32 3.40
N GLU A 322 4.52 -15.45 4.10
CA GLU A 322 4.51 -16.78 3.50
C GLU A 322 3.12 -17.20 3.05
N SER A 323 2.10 -17.05 3.91
CA SER A 323 0.72 -17.46 3.59
C SER A 323 0.12 -16.71 2.39
N ARG A 324 0.65 -15.52 2.09
CA ARG A 324 0.24 -14.71 0.94
C ARG A 324 1.16 -14.84 -0.25
N HIS A 325 2.19 -15.70 -0.18
CA HIS A 325 3.25 -15.84 -1.21
C HIS A 325 4.01 -14.52 -1.45
N GLY A 326 4.11 -13.68 -0.42
CA GLY A 326 4.66 -12.33 -0.52
C GLY A 326 6.10 -12.25 -0.99
N LEU A 327 6.89 -13.29 -0.69
CA LEU A 327 8.31 -13.37 -1.09
C LEU A 327 8.50 -13.48 -2.62
N ARG A 328 7.44 -13.80 -3.38
CA ARG A 328 7.47 -13.74 -4.84
C ARG A 328 7.77 -12.33 -5.36
N GLN A 329 7.47 -11.28 -4.61
CA GLN A 329 7.87 -9.92 -4.94
C GLN A 329 9.40 -9.83 -5.14
N LEU A 330 10.18 -10.43 -4.24
CA LEU A 330 11.65 -10.38 -4.26
C LEU A 330 12.23 -11.18 -5.43
N THR A 331 11.79 -12.42 -5.59
CA THR A 331 12.29 -13.30 -6.67
C THR A 331 11.92 -12.74 -8.05
N TYR A 332 10.70 -12.18 -8.19
CA TYR A 332 10.30 -11.62 -9.47
C TYR A 332 11.00 -10.28 -9.78
N MET A 333 11.30 -9.44 -8.78
CA MET A 333 12.14 -8.26 -8.98
C MET A 333 13.53 -8.66 -9.51
N LYS A 334 14.12 -9.75 -9.01
CA LYS A 334 15.38 -10.29 -9.50
C LYS A 334 15.25 -10.77 -10.96
N GLU A 335 14.22 -11.53 -11.29
CA GLU A 335 13.93 -11.99 -12.65
C GLU A 335 13.75 -10.81 -13.62
N MET A 336 13.13 -9.73 -13.18
CA MET A 336 12.91 -8.50 -13.95
C MET A 336 14.16 -7.59 -14.01
N GLY A 337 15.27 -7.97 -13.39
CA GLY A 337 16.52 -7.19 -13.37
C GLY A 337 16.40 -5.86 -12.65
N MET A 338 15.61 -5.80 -11.58
CA MET A 338 15.35 -4.56 -10.82
C MET A 338 16.34 -4.34 -9.67
N GLY A 339 17.32 -5.20 -9.49
CA GLY A 339 18.35 -5.09 -8.45
C GLY A 339 18.94 -6.43 -8.04
N ASN A 340 19.64 -6.43 -6.91
CA ASN A 340 20.35 -7.56 -6.36
C ASN A 340 19.72 -8.01 -5.03
N ASP A 341 19.51 -9.32 -4.87
CA ASP A 341 19.06 -9.93 -3.62
C ASP A 341 20.22 -10.19 -2.64
N LEU A 342 21.47 -10.09 -3.12
CA LEU A 342 22.65 -10.03 -2.28
C LEU A 342 23.01 -8.59 -1.95
N TYR A 343 23.35 -8.35 -0.70
CA TYR A 343 23.72 -7.02 -0.23
C TYR A 343 24.77 -7.09 0.88
N GLU A 344 25.37 -5.94 1.17
CA GLU A 344 26.15 -5.71 2.38
C GLU A 344 25.49 -4.62 3.21
N ILE A 345 25.46 -4.82 4.54
CA ILE A 345 24.95 -3.82 5.48
C ILE A 345 26.06 -2.88 5.92
N VAL A 346 25.85 -1.58 5.70
CA VAL A 346 26.64 -0.51 6.31
C VAL A 346 25.87 0.01 7.53
N ASP A 347 26.27 -0.43 8.71
CA ASP A 347 25.69 -0.02 9.99
C ASP A 347 26.20 1.39 10.37
N LEU A 348 25.30 2.36 10.38
CA LEU A 348 25.62 3.77 10.64
C LEU A 348 25.77 4.10 12.13
N ASP A 349 25.50 3.16 13.01
CA ASP A 349 25.54 3.36 14.46
C ASP A 349 26.85 2.81 15.09
N LYS A 350 27.75 2.29 14.24
CA LYS A 350 29.10 1.81 14.62
C LYS A 350 30.14 2.88 14.42
#